data_6796c964d4b75a400b321da3e66d080b
#
_entry.id   6796c964d4b75a400b321da3e66d080b
#
_cell.length_a   1.000
_cell.length_b   1.000
_cell.length_c   1.000
_cell.angle_alpha   90.00
_cell.angle_beta   90.00
_cell.angle_gamma   90.00
#
_symmetry.space_group_name_H-M   'P 1'
#
loop_
_entity.id
_entity.type
_entity.pdbx_description
1 polymer ?
#
loop_
_entity_poly.entity_id
_entity_poly.type
_entity_poly.pdbx_seq_one_letter_code
_entity_poly.pdbx_strand_id
1 'polypeptide(L)'
;MKLLRVLFAALLVMITSGAMAQTVYNSNGSSCGKIESNGTVRNSSGSSIGKIDSDGTVRNGNGSSIGKIDRDGTIRNSSGSSIGKVDSNGTVRNGNGSSIGKIESDGTVRNGNGSSIGKVSGVPKEWAAAYFFFFF
;
A
#
# COMPACT_ATOMS: atom_id res chain seq x y z
N MET A 1 -19.08 18.30 -33.63
CA MET A 1 -17.63 18.37 -33.31
C MET A 1 -17.38 18.88 -31.91
N LYS A 2 -17.86 20.07 -31.56
CA LYS A 2 -17.67 20.60 -30.20
C LYS A 2 -18.40 19.79 -29.15
N LEU A 3 -19.57 19.29 -29.45
CA LEU A 3 -20.32 18.41 -28.53
C LEU A 3 -19.60 17.14 -28.22
N LEU A 4 -18.95 16.54 -29.20
CA LEU A 4 -18.21 15.31 -29.00
C LEU A 4 -17.02 15.51 -28.06
N ARG A 5 -16.35 16.66 -28.16
CA ARG A 5 -15.23 16.97 -27.26
C ARG A 5 -15.67 17.14 -25.83
N VAL A 6 -16.83 17.80 -25.63
CA VAL A 6 -17.36 17.99 -24.28
C VAL A 6 -17.74 16.65 -23.65
N LEU A 7 -18.36 15.78 -24.42
CA LEU A 7 -18.71 14.43 -23.95
C LEU A 7 -17.49 13.62 -23.59
N PHE A 8 -16.45 13.74 -24.39
CA PHE A 8 -15.21 13.01 -24.13
C PHE A 8 -14.54 13.49 -22.85
N ALA A 9 -14.52 14.80 -22.62
CA ALA A 9 -13.95 15.38 -21.40
C ALA A 9 -14.75 14.95 -20.17
N ALA A 10 -16.08 14.91 -20.26
CA ALA A 10 -16.92 14.47 -19.15
C ALA A 10 -16.67 13.00 -18.81
N LEU A 11 -16.52 12.17 -19.83
CA LEU A 11 -16.24 10.76 -19.64
C LEU A 11 -14.90 10.54 -18.94
N LEU A 12 -13.90 11.32 -19.32
CA LEU A 12 -12.57 11.25 -18.69
C LEU A 12 -12.63 11.61 -17.22
N VAL A 13 -13.38 12.64 -16.87
CA VAL A 13 -13.56 13.05 -15.47
C VAL A 13 -14.23 11.94 -14.66
N MET A 14 -15.21 11.27 -15.22
CA MET A 14 -15.89 10.17 -14.54
C MET A 14 -14.95 8.99 -14.27
N ILE A 15 -14.04 8.70 -15.18
CA ILE A 15 -13.05 7.63 -14.98
C ILE A 15 -12.10 7.97 -13.85
N THR A 16 -11.69 9.24 -13.73
CA THR A 16 -10.72 9.64 -12.71
C THR A 16 -11.35 9.86 -11.34
N SER A 17 -12.68 10.02 -11.26
CA SER A 17 -13.34 10.28 -9.99
C SER A 17 -13.66 9.01 -9.20
N GLY A 18 -13.53 7.84 -9.82
CA GLY A 18 -13.79 6.58 -9.14
C GLY A 18 -12.70 6.27 -8.13
N ALA A 19 -13.06 6.20 -6.84
CA ALA A 19 -12.14 5.73 -5.82
C ALA A 19 -11.84 4.26 -6.09
N MET A 20 -10.59 3.97 -6.44
CA MET A 20 -10.16 2.61 -6.78
C MET A 20 -9.62 1.96 -5.52
N ALA A 21 -10.44 1.14 -4.87
CA ALA A 21 -9.97 0.30 -3.77
C ALA A 21 -9.27 -0.92 -4.36
N GLN A 22 -8.05 -1.17 -3.90
CA GLN A 22 -7.28 -2.33 -4.34
C GLN A 22 -7.43 -3.44 -3.32
N THR A 23 -7.89 -4.59 -3.78
CA THR A 23 -8.06 -5.76 -2.93
C THR A 23 -6.71 -6.35 -2.57
N VAL A 24 -6.54 -6.68 -1.30
CA VAL A 24 -5.37 -7.38 -0.79
C VAL A 24 -5.71 -8.86 -0.69
N TYR A 25 -4.85 -9.70 -1.27
CA TYR A 25 -5.01 -11.15 -1.23
C TYR A 25 -3.94 -11.78 -0.36
N ASN A 26 -4.30 -12.84 0.34
CA ASN A 26 -3.33 -13.64 1.08
C ASN A 26 -2.70 -14.70 0.16
N SER A 27 -1.86 -15.57 0.73
CA SER A 27 -1.12 -16.58 -0.03
C SER A 27 -2.04 -17.62 -0.69
N ASN A 28 -3.25 -17.79 -0.18
CA ASN A 28 -4.24 -18.72 -0.74
C ASN A 28 -5.07 -18.08 -1.87
N GLY A 29 -4.85 -16.81 -2.15
CA GLY A 29 -5.64 -16.08 -3.12
C GLY A 29 -6.97 -15.56 -2.60
N SER A 30 -7.21 -15.66 -1.29
CA SER A 30 -8.42 -15.13 -0.66
C SER A 30 -8.24 -13.65 -0.35
N SER A 31 -9.30 -12.87 -0.51
CA SER A 31 -9.31 -11.46 -0.13
C SER A 31 -9.20 -11.34 1.38
N CYS A 32 -8.21 -10.58 1.87
CA CYS A 32 -8.03 -10.35 3.29
C CYS A 32 -8.13 -8.87 3.67
N GLY A 33 -8.36 -7.98 2.71
CA GLY A 33 -8.51 -6.56 2.99
C GLY A 33 -8.52 -5.73 1.74
N LYS A 34 -8.47 -4.41 1.95
CA LYS A 34 -8.42 -3.42 0.85
C LYS A 34 -7.54 -2.25 1.24
N ILE A 35 -6.88 -1.68 0.24
CA ILE A 35 -6.19 -0.40 0.38
C ILE A 35 -6.83 0.56 -0.62
N GLU A 36 -7.44 1.62 -0.14
CA GLU A 36 -8.12 2.60 -0.98
C GLU A 36 -7.11 3.61 -1.55
N SER A 37 -7.48 4.27 -2.63
CA SER A 37 -6.59 5.25 -3.26
C SER A 37 -6.25 6.42 -2.36
N ASN A 38 -7.11 6.73 -1.39
CA ASN A 38 -6.87 7.78 -0.40
C ASN A 38 -6.01 7.30 0.77
N GLY A 39 -5.56 6.04 0.75
CA GLY A 39 -4.70 5.48 1.78
C GLY A 39 -5.42 4.73 2.89
N THR A 40 -6.75 4.71 2.91
CA THR A 40 -7.51 3.97 3.93
C THR A 40 -7.26 2.48 3.77
N VAL A 41 -6.93 1.81 4.86
CA VAL A 41 -6.69 0.36 4.91
C VAL A 41 -7.88 -0.27 5.62
N ARG A 42 -8.48 -1.27 4.98
CA ARG A 42 -9.65 -1.97 5.52
C ARG A 42 -9.38 -3.46 5.64
N ASN A 43 -10.02 -4.08 6.62
CA ASN A 43 -9.96 -5.55 6.76
C ASN A 43 -11.00 -6.22 5.85
N SER A 44 -11.11 -7.54 5.94
CA SER A 44 -12.02 -8.31 5.07
C SER A 44 -13.49 -8.01 5.36
N SER A 45 -13.80 -7.50 6.54
CA SER A 45 -15.17 -7.09 6.91
C SER A 45 -15.52 -5.69 6.42
N GLY A 46 -14.57 -4.97 5.84
CA GLY A 46 -14.77 -3.61 5.37
C GLY A 46 -14.53 -2.54 6.42
N SER A 47 -14.11 -2.91 7.63
CA SER A 47 -13.79 -1.95 8.67
C SER A 47 -12.45 -1.28 8.40
N SER A 48 -12.37 0.03 8.67
CA SER A 48 -11.11 0.75 8.58
C SER A 48 -10.21 0.33 9.74
N ILE A 49 -9.02 -0.19 9.40
CA ILE A 49 -8.03 -0.60 10.41
C ILE A 49 -6.83 0.34 10.41
N GLY A 50 -6.81 1.30 9.52
CA GLY A 50 -5.74 2.29 9.49
C GLY A 50 -5.78 3.13 8.25
N LYS A 51 -4.74 3.97 8.11
CA LYS A 51 -4.61 4.87 6.98
C LYS A 51 -3.15 5.22 6.74
N ILE A 52 -2.80 5.36 5.47
CA ILE A 52 -1.51 5.90 5.04
C ILE A 52 -1.80 7.25 4.40
N ASP A 53 -1.37 8.33 5.05
CA ASP A 53 -1.60 9.69 4.59
C ASP A 53 -0.70 10.01 3.38
N SER A 54 -1.05 11.05 2.66
CA SER A 54 -0.29 11.47 1.48
C SER A 54 1.14 11.91 1.83
N ASP A 55 1.38 12.34 3.07
CA ASP A 55 2.73 12.71 3.54
C ASP A 55 3.53 11.51 4.06
N GLY A 56 2.96 10.32 4.01
CA GLY A 56 3.60 9.08 4.46
C GLY A 56 3.28 8.67 5.89
N THR A 57 2.55 9.47 6.66
CA THR A 57 2.17 9.09 8.02
C THR A 57 1.26 7.87 7.98
N VAL A 58 1.57 6.87 8.80
CA VAL A 58 0.78 5.66 8.93
C VAL A 58 -0.01 5.75 10.24
N ARG A 59 -1.32 5.54 10.15
CA ARG A 59 -2.22 5.65 11.30
C ARG A 59 -2.95 4.34 11.53
N ASN A 60 -3.28 4.07 12.78
CA ASN A 60 -4.12 2.92 13.12
C ASN A 60 -5.60 3.28 12.96
N GLY A 61 -6.49 2.34 13.31
CA GLY A 61 -7.93 2.52 13.17
C GLY A 61 -8.51 3.63 14.03
N ASN A 62 -7.80 4.03 15.08
CA ASN A 62 -8.22 5.14 15.95
C ASN A 62 -7.72 6.50 15.45
N GLY A 63 -6.93 6.52 14.38
CA GLY A 63 -6.36 7.74 13.86
C GLY A 63 -5.03 8.15 14.48
N SER A 64 -4.49 7.33 15.37
CA SER A 64 -3.19 7.61 16.00
C SER A 64 -2.07 7.27 15.01
N SER A 65 -1.04 8.12 14.98
CA SER A 65 0.15 7.86 14.18
C SER A 65 0.93 6.70 14.79
N ILE A 66 1.18 5.67 13.97
CA ILE A 66 1.96 4.49 14.40
C ILE A 66 3.27 4.37 13.63
N GLY A 67 3.51 5.24 12.67
CA GLY A 67 4.75 5.22 11.92
C GLY A 67 4.73 6.16 10.74
N LYS A 68 5.76 6.03 9.90
CA LYS A 68 5.91 6.88 8.73
C LYS A 68 6.67 6.17 7.63
N ILE A 69 6.30 6.46 6.39
CA ILE A 69 7.00 6.04 5.19
C ILE A 69 7.64 7.28 4.58
N ASP A 70 8.98 7.33 4.54
CA ASP A 70 9.70 8.43 3.93
C ASP A 70 9.70 8.29 2.41
N ARG A 71 9.97 9.38 1.71
CA ARG A 71 10.00 9.40 0.25
C ARG A 71 11.07 8.49 -0.33
N ASP A 72 12.16 8.27 0.40
CA ASP A 72 13.25 7.39 -0.03
C ASP A 72 12.97 5.91 0.25
N GLY A 73 11.80 5.59 0.80
CA GLY A 73 11.41 4.22 1.11
C GLY A 73 11.69 3.78 2.54
N THR A 74 12.28 4.63 3.38
CA THR A 74 12.54 4.30 4.78
C THR A 74 11.23 4.19 5.53
N ILE A 75 11.08 3.13 6.32
CA ILE A 75 9.92 2.89 7.17
C ILE A 75 10.33 3.19 8.61
N ARG A 76 9.55 4.04 9.28
CA ARG A 76 9.84 4.46 10.66
C ARG A 76 8.68 4.10 11.57
N ASN A 77 8.99 3.82 12.83
CA ASN A 77 7.97 3.62 13.85
C ASN A 77 7.49 4.97 14.40
N SER A 78 6.60 4.93 15.40
CA SER A 78 6.03 6.14 15.99
C SER A 78 7.06 7.01 16.72
N SER A 79 8.18 6.42 17.13
CA SER A 79 9.29 7.15 17.77
C SER A 79 10.24 7.81 16.76
N GLY A 80 10.03 7.56 15.46
CA GLY A 80 10.88 8.07 14.41
C GLY A 80 12.09 7.20 14.09
N SER A 81 12.22 6.05 14.74
CA SER A 81 13.31 5.12 14.46
C SER A 81 13.06 4.36 13.16
N SER A 82 14.10 4.17 12.37
CA SER A 82 14.01 3.36 11.16
C SER A 82 13.83 1.88 11.55
N ILE A 83 12.75 1.29 11.06
CA ILE A 83 12.45 -0.14 11.29
C ILE A 83 12.57 -0.95 10.00
N GLY A 84 12.82 -0.28 8.89
CA GLY A 84 12.99 -0.97 7.63
C GLY A 84 13.10 -0.03 6.46
N LYS A 85 13.18 -0.63 5.26
CA LYS A 85 13.28 0.13 4.03
C LYS A 85 12.74 -0.68 2.86
N VAL A 86 12.17 0.04 1.89
CA VAL A 86 11.75 -0.54 0.61
C VAL A 86 12.65 0.06 -0.46
N ASP A 87 13.45 -0.78 -1.11
CA ASP A 87 14.33 -0.35 -2.18
C ASP A 87 13.55 -0.05 -3.46
N SER A 88 14.15 0.67 -4.37
CA SER A 88 13.52 1.02 -5.65
C SER A 88 13.16 -0.22 -6.48
N ASN A 89 13.87 -1.32 -6.30
CA ASN A 89 13.58 -2.58 -7.00
C ASN A 89 12.54 -3.44 -6.27
N GLY A 90 11.96 -2.94 -5.16
CA GLY A 90 10.94 -3.67 -4.42
C GLY A 90 11.44 -4.52 -3.27
N THR A 91 12.75 -4.63 -3.07
CA THR A 91 13.29 -5.38 -1.92
C THR A 91 12.87 -4.70 -0.62
N VAL A 92 12.34 -5.48 0.31
CA VAL A 92 11.95 -5.00 1.65
C VAL A 92 13.02 -5.44 2.64
N ARG A 93 13.52 -4.48 3.40
CA ARG A 93 14.59 -4.70 4.38
C ARG A 93 14.11 -4.35 5.78
N ASN A 94 14.65 -5.05 6.76
CA ASN A 94 14.40 -4.70 8.17
C ASN A 94 15.33 -3.58 8.63
N GLY A 95 15.25 -3.21 9.90
CA GLY A 95 16.06 -2.13 10.46
C GLY A 95 17.56 -2.38 10.42
N ASN A 96 17.98 -3.65 10.31
CA ASN A 96 19.39 -4.01 10.21
C ASN A 96 19.90 -4.02 8.77
N GLY A 97 19.02 -3.78 7.79
CA GLY A 97 19.37 -3.81 6.39
C GLY A 97 19.26 -5.18 5.73
N SER A 98 18.81 -6.20 6.46
CA SER A 98 18.61 -7.54 5.91
C SER A 98 17.35 -7.60 5.07
N SER A 99 17.40 -8.30 3.93
CA SER A 99 16.23 -8.51 3.10
C SER A 99 15.26 -9.45 3.82
N ILE A 100 14.01 -8.99 3.97
CA ILE A 100 12.95 -9.79 4.59
C ILE A 100 11.84 -10.12 3.61
N GLY A 101 11.91 -9.58 2.40
CA GLY A 101 10.92 -9.87 1.38
C GLY A 101 11.07 -9.01 0.16
N LYS A 102 10.07 -9.10 -0.71
CA LYS A 102 10.06 -8.35 -1.97
C LYS A 102 8.63 -8.06 -2.43
N ILE A 103 8.45 -6.87 -2.98
CA ILE A 103 7.22 -6.49 -3.69
C ILE A 103 7.55 -6.49 -5.17
N GLU A 104 6.91 -7.34 -5.94
CA GLU A 104 7.13 -7.42 -7.38
C GLU A 104 6.31 -6.36 -8.11
N SER A 105 6.66 -6.09 -9.35
CA SER A 105 6.00 -5.05 -10.14
C SER A 105 4.52 -5.33 -10.38
N ASP A 106 4.10 -6.61 -10.35
CA ASP A 106 2.70 -7.01 -10.49
C ASP A 106 1.93 -6.98 -9.17
N GLY A 107 2.60 -6.61 -8.07
CA GLY A 107 1.99 -6.54 -6.75
C GLY A 107 2.15 -7.81 -5.91
N THR A 108 2.77 -8.85 -6.44
CA THR A 108 3.05 -10.07 -5.66
C THR A 108 4.01 -9.74 -4.53
N VAL A 109 3.67 -10.20 -3.32
CA VAL A 109 4.49 -9.99 -2.13
C VAL A 109 5.12 -11.31 -1.75
N ARG A 110 6.46 -11.30 -1.61
CA ARG A 110 7.21 -12.50 -1.25
C ARG A 110 7.94 -12.29 0.06
N ASN A 111 8.11 -13.37 0.82
CA ASN A 111 8.90 -13.32 2.05
C ASN A 111 10.39 -13.50 1.72
N GLY A 112 11.22 -13.55 2.76
CA GLY A 112 12.67 -13.66 2.60
C GLY A 112 13.13 -14.96 1.92
N ASN A 113 12.30 -15.98 1.91
CA ASN A 113 12.58 -17.25 1.24
C ASN A 113 12.13 -17.26 -0.21
N GLY A 114 11.48 -16.20 -0.67
CA GLY A 114 10.95 -16.12 -2.03
C GLY A 114 9.55 -16.68 -2.20
N SER A 115 8.90 -17.13 -1.13
CA SER A 115 7.54 -17.63 -1.19
C SER A 115 6.54 -16.48 -1.27
N SER A 116 5.51 -16.65 -2.08
CA SER A 116 4.43 -15.67 -2.15
C SER A 116 3.61 -15.71 -0.87
N ILE A 117 3.46 -14.54 -0.24
CA ILE A 117 2.63 -14.41 0.98
C ILE A 117 1.38 -13.58 0.73
N GLY A 118 1.23 -13.05 -0.47
CA GLY A 118 0.04 -12.31 -0.83
C GLY A 118 0.23 -11.47 -2.07
N LYS A 119 -0.77 -10.63 -2.35
CA LYS A 119 -0.73 -9.75 -3.51
C LYS A 119 -1.61 -8.53 -3.30
N VAL A 120 -1.12 -7.38 -3.73
CA VAL A 120 -1.94 -6.18 -3.91
C VAL A 120 -1.36 -5.39 -5.07
N SER A 121 -2.17 -5.18 -6.12
CA SER A 121 -1.73 -4.41 -7.28
C SER A 121 -2.30 -2.99 -7.24
N GLY A 122 -1.66 -2.09 -7.96
CA GLY A 122 -2.20 -0.74 -8.15
C GLY A 122 -1.97 0.21 -7.00
N VAL A 123 -1.17 -0.16 -6.00
CA VAL A 123 -0.77 0.72 -4.91
C VAL A 123 0.75 0.91 -4.95
N PRO A 124 1.29 1.97 -4.34
CA PRO A 124 2.74 2.10 -4.21
C PRO A 124 3.32 0.88 -3.47
N LYS A 125 4.49 0.43 -3.92
CA LYS A 125 5.13 -0.73 -3.29
C LYS A 125 5.40 -0.52 -1.79
N GLU A 126 5.63 0.73 -1.40
CA GLU A 126 5.84 1.07 0.01
C GLU A 126 4.59 0.81 0.85
N TRP A 127 3.40 1.02 0.27
CA TRP A 127 2.14 0.73 0.95
C TRP A 127 1.95 -0.78 1.13
N ALA A 128 2.26 -1.55 0.09
CA ALA A 128 2.21 -3.01 0.17
C ALA A 128 3.17 -3.53 1.24
N ALA A 129 4.38 -2.98 1.30
CA ALA A 129 5.35 -3.35 2.31
C ALA A 129 4.87 -2.98 3.71
N ALA A 130 4.30 -1.79 3.87
CA ALA A 130 3.75 -1.35 5.15
C ALA A 130 2.65 -2.30 5.62
N TYR A 131 1.80 -2.72 4.71
CA TYR A 131 0.71 -3.63 5.02
C TYR A 131 1.23 -5.00 5.45
N PHE A 132 2.10 -5.62 4.65
CA PHE A 132 2.48 -7.01 4.83
C PHE A 132 3.60 -7.23 5.85
N PHE A 133 4.46 -6.24 6.07
CA PHE A 133 5.68 -6.46 6.86
C PHE A 133 5.77 -5.62 8.13
N PHE A 134 5.07 -4.49 8.23
CA PHE A 134 5.39 -3.55 9.30
C PHE A 134 4.21 -3.15 10.19
N PHE A 135 3.02 -2.90 9.64
CA PHE A 135 1.97 -2.24 10.43
C PHE A 135 0.62 -2.96 10.50
N PHE A 136 0.28 -3.78 9.51
CA PHE A 136 -1.07 -4.39 9.42
C PHE A 136 -1.08 -5.91 9.15
#